data_fa50b331fb265c600668e9e03eccf2ed
#
_entry.id   fa50b331fb265c600668e9e03eccf2ed
#
_cell.length_a   1.000
_cell.length_b   1.000
_cell.length_c   1.000
_cell.angle_alpha   90.00
_cell.angle_beta   90.00
_cell.angle_gamma   90.00
#
_symmetry.space_group_name_H-M   'P 1'
#
loop_
_entity.id
_entity.type
_entity.pdbx_description
1 polymer ?
#
loop_
_entity_poly.entity_id
_entity_poly.type
_entity_poly.pdbx_seq_one_letter_code
_entity_poly.pdbx_strand_id
1 'polypeptide(L)'
;MKIYASTLRTLLCCAALCTLAASAQTPDALPDAPSTTAHEEPPATPTGPTVLFDTTMGRMTCRLYDKEAPITVANFIGLATGTKPWVDPLTDKKVTGKPFYDGTTFHRVIPSFMIQGGDRRGTGEGDAGYYFEDEIVPTLQFNIPGRLAMANSGPGTNGSQFFITEVPVPELNGKHTIFGQCDPHSVIIAASIARVERNPQDKPLTPVVVNKVTIVPVGQPIPPEPTVPAPAATAPKAQ
;
A
#
# COMPACT_ATOMS: atom_id res chain seq x y z
N MET A 1 -61.50 26.09 41.26
CA MET A 1 -61.97 26.93 42.38
C MET A 1 -60.90 28.01 42.61
N LYS A 2 -61.37 29.29 42.54
CA LYS A 2 -60.66 30.59 42.79
C LYS A 2 -59.64 30.98 41.72
N ILE A 3 -59.89 31.81 40.68
CA ILE A 3 -60.42 33.18 40.59
C ILE A 3 -59.61 34.19 41.47
N TYR A 4 -58.92 35.14 40.79
CA TYR A 4 -58.91 36.59 40.93
C TYR A 4 -57.78 37.14 40.12
N ALA A 5 -57.92 37.86 39.04
CA ALA A 5 -58.50 39.19 38.80
C ALA A 5 -57.45 40.32 38.97
N SER A 6 -57.15 40.93 37.82
CA SER A 6 -57.16 42.36 37.51
C SER A 6 -56.31 43.34 38.31
N THR A 7 -55.46 44.08 37.62
CA THR A 7 -55.64 45.53 37.53
C THR A 7 -54.79 46.19 36.46
N LEU A 8 -55.45 46.88 35.62
CA LEU A 8 -55.07 47.86 34.61
C LEU A 8 -54.55 49.16 35.30
N ARG A 9 -53.42 49.71 34.92
CA ARG A 9 -53.07 51.13 35.07
C ARG A 9 -52.32 51.70 33.90
N THR A 10 -53.06 52.50 33.18
CA THR A 10 -52.62 53.47 32.17
C THR A 10 -51.95 54.66 32.85
N LEU A 11 -50.88 55.22 32.26
CA LEU A 11 -50.51 56.65 32.20
C LEU A 11 -49.22 56.76 31.35
N LEU A 12 -49.28 57.35 30.25
CA LEU A 12 -49.20 58.73 29.75
C LEU A 12 -47.76 59.24 29.54
N CYS A 13 -47.43 59.40 28.26
CA CYS A 13 -46.63 60.41 27.61
C CYS A 13 -45.35 60.97 28.27
N CYS A 14 -44.22 60.79 27.57
CA CYS A 14 -43.36 61.95 27.26
C CYS A 14 -42.51 61.61 26.02
N ALA A 15 -42.74 62.34 24.97
CA ALA A 15 -41.94 62.33 23.76
C ALA A 15 -40.57 63.05 24.04
N ALA A 16 -39.49 62.33 23.86
CA ALA A 16 -38.16 62.91 23.76
C ALA A 16 -37.55 62.44 22.46
N LEU A 17 -37.43 63.37 21.48
CA LEU A 17 -36.65 63.17 20.29
C LEU A 17 -35.15 63.03 20.69
N CYS A 18 -34.59 61.83 20.61
CA CYS A 18 -33.17 61.65 20.57
C CYS A 18 -32.75 61.29 19.13
N THR A 19 -32.06 62.23 18.48
CA THR A 19 -31.38 62.01 17.22
C THR A 19 -30.28 60.99 17.43
N LEU A 20 -30.47 59.76 16.96
CA LEU A 20 -29.43 58.77 16.89
C LEU A 20 -28.54 59.06 15.66
N ALA A 21 -27.33 59.55 15.94
CA ALA A 21 -26.23 59.48 14.97
C ALA A 21 -25.90 58.01 14.72
N ALA A 22 -26.15 57.52 13.51
CA ALA A 22 -25.72 56.23 13.07
C ALA A 22 -24.20 56.24 12.85
N SER A 23 -23.44 55.70 13.82
CA SER A 23 -22.03 55.37 13.62
C SER A 23 -22.00 54.12 12.71
N ALA A 24 -21.59 54.34 11.47
CA ALA A 24 -21.24 53.23 10.58
C ALA A 24 -20.02 52.50 11.16
N GLN A 25 -20.25 51.35 11.80
CA GLN A 25 -19.15 50.44 12.13
C GLN A 25 -18.73 49.73 10.84
N THR A 26 -17.48 50.03 10.40
CA THR A 26 -16.81 49.19 9.41
C THR A 26 -16.71 47.78 9.94
N PRO A 27 -17.08 46.72 9.15
CA PRO A 27 -16.87 45.37 9.58
C PRO A 27 -15.37 45.16 9.83
N ASP A 28 -15.06 44.77 11.07
CA ASP A 28 -13.74 44.34 11.48
C ASP A 28 -13.32 43.22 10.54
N ALA A 29 -12.21 43.41 9.82
CA ALA A 29 -11.65 42.37 8.97
C ALA A 29 -11.28 41.17 9.89
N LEU A 30 -11.89 40.04 9.63
CA LEU A 30 -11.49 38.77 10.25
C LEU A 30 -9.97 38.63 10.09
N PRO A 31 -9.22 38.29 11.15
CA PRO A 31 -7.80 38.00 11.02
C PRO A 31 -7.60 36.90 10.00
N ASP A 32 -6.75 37.18 9.00
CA ASP A 32 -6.33 36.20 8.01
C ASP A 32 -5.93 34.90 8.73
N ALA A 33 -6.68 33.84 8.48
CA ALA A 33 -6.27 32.51 8.91
C ALA A 33 -4.86 32.26 8.32
N PRO A 34 -3.91 31.77 9.12
CA PRO A 34 -2.58 31.48 8.58
C PRO A 34 -2.77 30.49 7.43
N SER A 35 -2.45 30.93 6.21
CA SER A 35 -2.32 30.06 5.04
C SER A 35 -1.17 29.10 5.30
N THR A 36 -1.45 28.03 6.02
CA THR A 36 -0.60 26.84 5.98
C THR A 36 -0.77 26.21 4.61
N THR A 37 -0.15 26.80 3.59
CA THR A 37 0.29 26.01 2.44
C THR A 37 1.33 25.06 2.99
N ALA A 38 0.88 23.92 3.51
CA ALA A 38 1.74 22.79 3.68
C ALA A 38 2.35 22.56 2.28
N HIS A 39 3.63 22.84 2.14
CA HIS A 39 4.39 22.50 0.95
C HIS A 39 4.41 20.98 0.97
N GLU A 40 3.43 20.36 0.29
CA GLU A 40 3.41 18.92 0.12
C GLU A 40 4.62 18.60 -0.76
N GLU A 41 5.64 18.04 -0.13
CA GLU A 41 6.85 17.64 -0.81
C GLU A 41 6.44 16.64 -1.90
N PRO A 42 6.89 16.84 -3.17
CA PRO A 42 6.49 15.95 -4.25
C PRO A 42 6.85 14.51 -3.88
N PRO A 43 5.99 13.54 -4.21
CA PRO A 43 6.21 12.14 -3.83
C PRO A 43 7.57 11.68 -4.36
N ALA A 44 8.34 11.02 -3.50
CA ALA A 44 9.64 10.49 -3.85
C ALA A 44 9.53 9.61 -5.10
N THR A 45 10.45 9.81 -6.05
CA THR A 45 10.53 9.01 -7.27
C THR A 45 11.57 7.91 -7.07
N PRO A 46 11.23 6.62 -7.30
CA PRO A 46 12.18 5.55 -7.11
C PRO A 46 13.33 5.64 -8.10
N THR A 47 14.57 5.61 -7.60
CA THR A 47 15.81 5.72 -8.41
C THR A 47 16.62 4.45 -8.45
N GLY A 48 16.30 3.48 -7.62
CA GLY A 48 17.02 2.23 -7.44
C GLY A 48 16.85 1.22 -8.59
N PRO A 49 17.29 -0.02 -8.38
CA PRO A 49 17.12 -1.11 -9.33
C PRO A 49 15.67 -1.41 -9.63
N THR A 50 15.44 -2.08 -10.76
CA THR A 50 14.11 -2.58 -11.13
C THR A 50 13.99 -4.05 -10.72
N VAL A 51 12.87 -4.42 -10.10
CA VAL A 51 12.50 -5.81 -9.88
C VAL A 51 11.43 -6.24 -10.88
N LEU A 52 11.63 -7.42 -11.46
CA LEU A 52 10.68 -8.08 -12.34
C LEU A 52 10.14 -9.31 -11.63
N PHE A 53 8.82 -9.41 -11.50
CA PHE A 53 8.13 -10.60 -11.02
C PHE A 53 7.50 -11.32 -12.21
N ASP A 54 8.13 -12.38 -12.69
CA ASP A 54 7.54 -13.24 -13.71
C ASP A 54 6.58 -14.21 -13.05
N THR A 55 5.29 -14.04 -13.31
CA THR A 55 4.24 -14.84 -12.69
C THR A 55 3.50 -15.71 -13.72
N THR A 56 2.67 -16.63 -13.23
CA THR A 56 1.76 -17.40 -14.10
C THR A 56 0.67 -16.55 -14.74
N MET A 57 0.53 -15.27 -14.34
CA MET A 57 -0.46 -14.35 -14.88
C MET A 57 0.14 -13.11 -15.56
N GLY A 58 1.46 -13.14 -15.88
CA GLY A 58 2.18 -12.05 -16.54
C GLY A 58 3.29 -11.47 -15.67
N ARG A 59 4.07 -10.58 -16.27
CA ARG A 59 5.20 -9.91 -15.59
C ARG A 59 4.74 -8.62 -14.93
N MET A 60 5.10 -8.45 -13.66
CA MET A 60 5.02 -7.16 -12.97
C MET A 60 6.41 -6.55 -12.84
N THR A 61 6.51 -5.26 -13.09
CA THR A 61 7.75 -4.46 -13.06
C THR A 61 7.61 -3.36 -12.03
N CYS A 62 8.50 -3.33 -11.04
CA CYS A 62 8.50 -2.33 -9.99
C CYS A 62 9.91 -1.74 -9.82
N ARG A 63 10.02 -0.43 -9.65
CA ARG A 63 11.27 0.24 -9.35
C ARG A 63 11.43 0.45 -7.86
N LEU A 64 12.63 0.23 -7.32
CA LEU A 64 12.86 0.22 -5.88
C LEU A 64 13.28 1.60 -5.36
N TYR A 65 12.95 1.90 -4.10
CA TYR A 65 13.32 3.08 -3.33
C TYR A 65 14.59 2.77 -2.51
N ASP A 66 15.72 2.61 -3.19
CA ASP A 66 16.99 2.20 -2.58
C ASP A 66 17.62 3.25 -1.64
N LYS A 67 17.21 4.51 -1.77
CA LYS A 67 17.65 5.61 -0.89
C LYS A 67 16.75 5.76 0.33
N GLU A 68 15.46 5.58 0.14
CA GLU A 68 14.42 5.78 1.16
C GLU A 68 14.26 4.55 2.07
N ALA A 69 14.48 3.34 1.52
CA ALA A 69 14.35 2.08 2.26
C ALA A 69 15.55 1.15 1.98
N PRO A 70 16.80 1.58 2.27
CA PRO A 70 18.01 0.85 1.89
C PRO A 70 18.13 -0.54 2.50
N ILE A 71 17.74 -0.73 3.76
CA ILE A 71 17.80 -2.03 4.46
C ILE A 71 16.80 -3.00 3.83
N THR A 72 15.58 -2.54 3.60
CA THR A 72 14.50 -3.33 2.99
C THR A 72 14.84 -3.73 1.56
N VAL A 73 15.34 -2.78 0.76
CA VAL A 73 15.75 -3.03 -0.61
C VAL A 73 16.93 -4.03 -0.67
N ALA A 74 17.95 -3.84 0.19
CA ALA A 74 19.07 -4.78 0.27
C ALA A 74 18.60 -6.18 0.71
N ASN A 75 17.69 -6.27 1.67
CA ASN A 75 17.08 -7.52 2.11
C ASN A 75 16.35 -8.22 0.95
N PHE A 76 15.45 -7.49 0.29
CA PHE A 76 14.66 -8.02 -0.82
C PHE A 76 15.56 -8.52 -1.97
N ILE A 77 16.53 -7.70 -2.40
CA ILE A 77 17.50 -8.07 -3.44
C ILE A 77 18.30 -9.32 -3.02
N GLY A 78 18.78 -9.34 -1.78
CA GLY A 78 19.56 -10.47 -1.27
C GLY A 78 18.78 -11.79 -1.27
N LEU A 79 17.49 -11.74 -0.92
CA LEU A 79 16.60 -12.90 -1.00
C LEU A 79 16.27 -13.25 -2.45
N ALA A 80 15.99 -12.29 -3.31
CA ALA A 80 15.65 -12.49 -4.71
C ALA A 80 16.80 -13.10 -5.52
N THR A 81 18.04 -12.72 -5.20
CA THR A 81 19.24 -13.22 -5.89
C THR A 81 19.87 -14.44 -5.21
N GLY A 82 19.43 -14.78 -4.00
CA GLY A 82 20.03 -15.85 -3.19
C GLY A 82 21.36 -15.48 -2.54
N THR A 83 21.77 -14.22 -2.58
CA THR A 83 23.02 -13.75 -1.95
C THR A 83 22.87 -13.60 -0.44
N LYS A 84 21.65 -13.42 0.07
CA LYS A 84 21.34 -13.42 1.50
C LYS A 84 20.89 -14.81 1.94
N PRO A 85 21.55 -15.42 2.94
CA PRO A 85 21.11 -16.69 3.52
C PRO A 85 19.73 -16.57 4.17
N TRP A 86 18.93 -17.63 4.10
CA TRP A 86 17.61 -17.72 4.68
C TRP A 86 17.38 -19.11 5.30
N VAL A 87 16.38 -19.24 6.16
CA VAL A 87 15.95 -20.52 6.72
C VAL A 87 14.72 -20.99 5.96
N ASP A 88 14.76 -22.20 5.45
CA ASP A 88 13.61 -22.79 4.77
C ASP A 88 12.50 -23.10 5.78
N PRO A 89 11.36 -22.39 5.70
CA PRO A 89 10.29 -22.57 6.69
C PRO A 89 9.60 -23.95 6.60
N LEU A 90 9.87 -24.74 5.57
CA LEU A 90 9.34 -26.11 5.44
C LEU A 90 10.24 -27.15 6.09
N THR A 91 11.53 -26.89 6.19
CA THR A 91 12.54 -27.89 6.62
C THR A 91 13.39 -27.41 7.79
N ASP A 92 13.27 -26.15 8.23
CA ASP A 92 14.10 -25.45 9.22
C ASP A 92 15.61 -25.46 8.92
N LYS A 93 15.97 -25.70 7.64
CA LYS A 93 17.37 -25.72 7.21
C LYS A 93 17.81 -24.38 6.66
N LYS A 94 19.04 -23.99 7.01
CA LYS A 94 19.69 -22.82 6.42
C LYS A 94 20.00 -23.08 4.94
N VAL A 95 19.59 -22.15 4.09
CA VAL A 95 19.79 -22.17 2.64
C VAL A 95 20.68 -21.03 2.24
N THR A 96 21.66 -21.27 1.37
CA THR A 96 22.59 -20.29 0.82
C THR A 96 22.68 -20.45 -0.69
N GLY A 97 22.92 -19.34 -1.42
CA GLY A 97 23.15 -19.37 -2.86
C GLY A 97 21.90 -19.73 -3.69
N LYS A 98 20.71 -19.69 -3.08
CA LYS A 98 19.44 -19.98 -3.79
C LYS A 98 18.44 -18.83 -3.62
N PRO A 99 17.79 -18.36 -4.71
CA PRO A 99 16.72 -17.40 -4.65
C PRO A 99 15.60 -17.87 -3.72
N PHE A 100 15.08 -16.93 -2.90
CA PHE A 100 14.01 -17.22 -1.97
C PHE A 100 12.63 -17.20 -2.63
N TYR A 101 12.38 -16.24 -3.52
CA TYR A 101 11.05 -15.95 -4.04
C TYR A 101 10.61 -16.84 -5.19
N ASP A 102 11.55 -17.44 -5.92
CA ASP A 102 11.24 -18.33 -7.06
C ASP A 102 10.40 -19.52 -6.59
N GLY A 103 9.25 -19.73 -7.22
CA GLY A 103 8.29 -20.78 -6.88
C GLY A 103 7.35 -20.44 -5.71
N THR A 104 7.44 -19.25 -5.10
CA THR A 104 6.45 -18.79 -4.11
C THR A 104 5.14 -18.40 -4.77
N THR A 105 4.08 -18.20 -3.99
CA THR A 105 2.76 -17.83 -4.50
C THR A 105 2.26 -16.53 -3.88
N PHE A 106 1.33 -15.88 -4.55
CA PHE A 106 0.46 -14.90 -3.90
C PHE A 106 -0.58 -15.67 -3.09
N HIS A 107 -0.35 -15.76 -1.79
CA HIS A 107 -1.15 -16.60 -0.88
C HIS A 107 -2.37 -15.89 -0.29
N ARG A 108 -2.45 -14.56 -0.44
CA ARG A 108 -3.60 -13.73 -0.05
C ARG A 108 -3.83 -12.65 -1.09
N VAL A 109 -5.04 -12.61 -1.66
CA VAL A 109 -5.41 -11.66 -2.72
C VAL A 109 -6.79 -11.06 -2.43
N ILE A 110 -6.89 -9.73 -2.42
CA ILE A 110 -8.13 -9.02 -2.09
C ILE A 110 -8.37 -7.94 -3.15
N PRO A 111 -9.46 -8.04 -3.93
CA PRO A 111 -9.84 -7.00 -4.89
C PRO A 111 -10.02 -5.64 -4.22
N SER A 112 -9.66 -4.59 -4.95
CA SER A 112 -9.70 -3.21 -4.46
C SER A 112 -8.90 -2.98 -3.18
N PHE A 113 -7.85 -3.79 -2.98
CA PHE A 113 -6.91 -3.65 -1.88
C PHE A 113 -5.48 -4.01 -2.31
N MET A 114 -5.07 -5.29 -2.23
CA MET A 114 -3.70 -5.71 -2.52
C MET A 114 -3.59 -7.21 -2.84
N ILE A 115 -2.42 -7.59 -3.36
CA ILE A 115 -1.97 -8.98 -3.46
C ILE A 115 -0.74 -9.18 -2.59
N GLN A 116 -0.69 -10.24 -1.78
CA GLN A 116 0.38 -10.52 -0.82
C GLN A 116 1.06 -11.86 -1.14
N GLY A 117 2.39 -11.82 -1.17
CA GLY A 117 3.26 -12.96 -1.44
C GLY A 117 4.51 -12.99 -0.57
N GLY A 118 5.53 -13.77 -0.98
CA GLY A 118 6.81 -13.83 -0.28
C GLY A 118 6.85 -14.76 0.92
N ASP A 119 5.93 -15.72 0.98
CA ASP A 119 5.94 -16.83 1.94
C ASP A 119 6.11 -18.16 1.19
N ARG A 120 7.18 -18.90 1.50
CA ARG A 120 7.44 -20.23 0.90
C ARG A 120 6.45 -21.32 1.37
N ARG A 121 5.83 -21.17 2.54
CA ARG A 121 4.73 -22.04 2.99
C ARG A 121 3.44 -21.77 2.22
N GLY A 122 3.26 -20.54 1.74
CA GLY A 122 2.01 -20.11 1.10
C GLY A 122 0.82 -20.11 2.05
N THR A 123 1.06 -19.86 3.35
CA THR A 123 0.06 -19.82 4.43
C THR A 123 -0.11 -18.42 5.03
N GLY A 124 0.85 -17.53 4.79
CA GLY A 124 0.95 -16.22 5.44
C GLY A 124 1.74 -16.24 6.76
N GLU A 125 2.20 -17.40 7.19
CA GLU A 125 2.92 -17.58 8.46
C GLU A 125 4.43 -17.84 8.28
N GLY A 126 4.89 -18.04 7.02
CA GLY A 126 6.28 -18.31 6.72
C GLY A 126 7.08 -17.02 6.48
N ASP A 127 8.36 -17.05 6.85
CA ASP A 127 9.31 -15.96 6.61
C ASP A 127 10.69 -16.53 6.19
N ALA A 128 11.71 -15.66 6.15
CA ALA A 128 13.08 -16.05 5.82
C ALA A 128 13.91 -16.49 7.05
N GLY A 129 13.29 -16.62 8.23
CA GLY A 129 13.93 -17.04 9.48
C GLY A 129 14.56 -15.90 10.27
N TYR A 130 14.17 -14.65 10.00
CA TYR A 130 14.59 -13.45 10.73
C TYR A 130 13.62 -12.31 10.49
N TYR A 131 13.71 -11.27 11.35
CA TYR A 131 12.98 -10.01 11.21
C TYR A 131 13.94 -8.83 11.23
N PHE A 132 13.46 -7.68 10.71
CA PHE A 132 14.18 -6.42 10.73
C PHE A 132 13.21 -5.23 10.89
N GLU A 133 13.77 -4.09 11.30
CA GLU A 133 13.01 -2.88 11.62
C GLU A 133 12.35 -2.23 10.40
N ASP A 134 11.33 -1.42 10.67
CA ASP A 134 10.64 -0.65 9.64
C ASP A 134 11.47 0.54 9.18
N GLU A 135 11.37 0.87 7.89
CA GLU A 135 11.90 2.09 7.29
C GLU A 135 10.71 2.95 6.83
N ILE A 136 10.07 3.64 7.79
CA ILE A 136 8.92 4.50 7.52
C ILE A 136 9.39 5.89 7.09
N VAL A 137 9.08 6.26 5.84
CA VAL A 137 9.43 7.56 5.25
C VAL A 137 8.16 8.38 5.04
N PRO A 138 8.05 9.57 5.65
CA PRO A 138 6.82 10.38 5.61
C PRO A 138 6.35 10.75 4.19
N THR A 139 7.28 10.91 3.24
CA THR A 139 6.98 11.23 1.84
C THR A 139 6.55 10.01 1.01
N LEU A 140 6.73 8.78 1.52
CA LEU A 140 6.24 7.56 0.91
C LEU A 140 4.91 7.15 1.56
N GLN A 141 3.83 7.42 0.85
CA GLN A 141 2.47 7.14 1.32
C GLN A 141 1.75 6.19 0.36
N PHE A 142 0.76 5.47 0.87
CA PHE A 142 -0.13 4.62 0.08
C PHE A 142 -1.25 5.43 -0.60
N ASN A 143 -0.90 6.53 -1.24
CA ASN A 143 -1.80 7.47 -1.90
C ASN A 143 -1.99 7.21 -3.40
N ILE A 144 -1.25 6.27 -3.97
CA ILE A 144 -1.37 5.81 -5.35
C ILE A 144 -1.33 4.27 -5.41
N PRO A 145 -1.90 3.66 -6.47
CA PRO A 145 -1.80 2.21 -6.68
C PRO A 145 -0.37 1.77 -7.02
N GLY A 146 -0.09 0.48 -6.88
CA GLY A 146 1.19 -0.12 -7.25
C GLY A 146 2.30 0.08 -6.21
N ARG A 147 1.99 0.47 -4.98
CA ARG A 147 2.98 0.47 -3.90
C ARG A 147 3.42 -0.95 -3.59
N LEU A 148 4.72 -1.19 -3.67
CA LEU A 148 5.36 -2.42 -3.22
C LEU A 148 5.88 -2.19 -1.81
N ALA A 149 5.35 -2.94 -0.84
CA ALA A 149 5.63 -2.73 0.59
C ALA A 149 5.79 -4.05 1.34
N MET A 150 6.45 -3.99 2.52
CA MET A 150 6.62 -5.14 3.39
C MET A 150 5.33 -5.45 4.15
N ALA A 151 4.92 -6.70 4.14
CA ALA A 151 3.96 -7.22 5.11
C ALA A 151 4.66 -7.47 6.44
N ASN A 152 3.97 -7.17 7.54
CA ASN A 152 4.46 -7.37 8.90
C ASN A 152 3.31 -7.75 9.85
N SER A 153 3.65 -8.21 11.05
CA SER A 153 2.73 -8.52 12.16
C SER A 153 2.82 -7.49 13.29
N GLY A 154 3.24 -6.28 12.98
CA GLY A 154 3.49 -5.17 13.88
C GLY A 154 4.88 -4.58 13.67
N PRO A 155 5.24 -3.51 14.39
CA PRO A 155 6.52 -2.82 14.22
C PRO A 155 7.73 -3.76 14.36
N GLY A 156 8.73 -3.60 13.49
CA GLY A 156 9.98 -4.34 13.54
C GLY A 156 9.86 -5.82 13.17
N THR A 157 8.80 -6.24 12.50
CA THR A 157 8.59 -7.64 12.12
C THR A 157 8.62 -7.88 10.61
N ASN A 158 9.34 -7.04 9.86
CA ASN A 158 9.56 -7.26 8.43
C ASN A 158 10.43 -8.50 8.22
N GLY A 159 10.04 -9.37 7.32
CA GLY A 159 10.78 -10.59 6.97
C GLY A 159 10.99 -10.73 5.48
N SER A 160 10.28 -11.66 4.86
CA SER A 160 10.29 -11.88 3.40
C SER A 160 8.98 -11.54 2.73
N GLN A 161 7.87 -11.45 3.47
CA GLN A 161 6.56 -11.22 2.88
C GLN A 161 6.40 -9.77 2.42
N PHE A 162 5.79 -9.60 1.26
CA PHE A 162 5.52 -8.30 0.66
C PHE A 162 4.10 -8.26 0.08
N PHE A 163 3.61 -7.06 -0.20
CA PHE A 163 2.37 -6.88 -0.94
C PHE A 163 2.49 -5.77 -2.00
N ILE A 164 1.62 -5.85 -3.00
CA ILE A 164 1.49 -4.82 -4.05
C ILE A 164 0.04 -4.32 -3.98
N THR A 165 -0.13 -2.99 -3.84
CA THR A 165 -1.46 -2.38 -3.76
C THR A 165 -2.11 -2.25 -5.13
N GLU A 166 -3.41 -2.52 -5.21
CA GLU A 166 -4.21 -2.30 -6.41
C GLU A 166 -4.75 -0.87 -6.48
N VAL A 167 -5.04 -0.28 -5.33
CA VAL A 167 -5.64 1.05 -5.15
C VAL A 167 -4.90 1.82 -4.07
N PRO A 168 -5.13 3.14 -3.91
CA PRO A 168 -4.70 3.86 -2.71
C PRO A 168 -5.28 3.27 -1.44
N VAL A 169 -4.46 3.11 -0.39
CA VAL A 169 -4.83 2.51 0.90
C VAL A 169 -4.21 3.30 2.06
N PRO A 170 -4.64 4.55 2.27
CA PRO A 170 -3.99 5.48 3.21
C PRO A 170 -3.99 5.01 4.67
N GLU A 171 -4.86 4.07 5.04
CA GLU A 171 -4.90 3.44 6.36
C GLU A 171 -3.65 2.62 6.69
N LEU A 172 -2.81 2.30 5.69
CA LEU A 172 -1.53 1.61 5.87
C LEU A 172 -0.34 2.57 6.06
N ASN A 173 -0.55 3.88 5.91
CA ASN A 173 0.50 4.88 6.12
C ASN A 173 1.12 4.77 7.51
N GLY A 174 2.45 4.83 7.59
CA GLY A 174 3.19 4.75 8.84
C GLY A 174 3.25 3.36 9.50
N LYS A 175 2.68 2.33 8.87
CA LYS A 175 2.62 0.96 9.41
C LYS A 175 3.43 -0.06 8.62
N HIS A 176 3.70 0.22 7.36
CA HIS A 176 4.40 -0.69 6.46
C HIS A 176 5.47 0.05 5.68
N THR A 177 6.65 -0.53 5.57
CA THR A 177 7.75 0.01 4.77
C THR A 177 7.42 -0.09 3.28
N ILE A 178 7.24 1.06 2.61
CA ILE A 178 7.15 1.13 1.15
C ILE A 178 8.58 1.11 0.61
N PHE A 179 8.90 0.13 -0.23
CA PHE A 179 10.25 -0.01 -0.78
C PHE A 179 10.29 -0.05 -2.31
N GLY A 180 9.13 0.07 -2.99
CA GLY A 180 9.08 0.12 -4.44
C GLY A 180 7.77 0.70 -4.96
N GLN A 181 7.78 1.01 -6.26
CA GLN A 181 6.63 1.47 -7.04
C GLN A 181 6.54 0.67 -8.33
N CYS A 182 5.42 0.01 -8.53
CA CYS A 182 5.13 -0.73 -9.74
C CYS A 182 4.53 0.18 -10.82
N ASP A 183 4.80 -0.13 -12.08
CA ASP A 183 4.27 0.60 -13.21
C ASP A 183 2.75 0.36 -13.42
N PRO A 184 2.07 1.18 -14.22
CA PRO A 184 0.62 1.04 -14.44
C PRO A 184 0.21 -0.31 -15.05
N HIS A 185 1.04 -0.92 -15.89
CA HIS A 185 0.78 -2.25 -16.46
C HIS A 185 0.77 -3.32 -15.36
N SER A 186 1.74 -3.24 -14.45
CA SER A 186 1.84 -4.13 -13.28
C SER A 186 0.65 -4.02 -12.35
N VAL A 187 0.08 -2.81 -12.19
CA VAL A 187 -1.15 -2.61 -11.41
C VAL A 187 -2.33 -3.35 -12.05
N ILE A 188 -2.44 -3.38 -13.38
CA ILE A 188 -3.48 -4.13 -14.09
C ILE A 188 -3.32 -5.64 -13.85
N ILE A 189 -2.09 -6.14 -13.87
CA ILE A 189 -1.81 -7.56 -13.56
C ILE A 189 -2.14 -7.86 -12.10
N ALA A 190 -1.73 -7.01 -11.15
CA ALA A 190 -2.08 -7.16 -9.74
C ALA A 190 -3.60 -7.17 -9.53
N ALA A 191 -4.33 -6.29 -10.21
CA ALA A 191 -5.79 -6.26 -10.19
C ALA A 191 -6.41 -7.55 -10.74
N SER A 192 -5.83 -8.13 -11.79
CA SER A 192 -6.26 -9.41 -12.35
C SER A 192 -6.01 -10.56 -11.37
N ILE A 193 -4.85 -10.58 -10.74
CA ILE A 193 -4.50 -11.55 -9.68
C ILE A 193 -5.45 -11.43 -8.49
N ALA A 194 -5.77 -10.20 -8.08
CA ALA A 194 -6.68 -9.96 -6.95
C ALA A 194 -8.10 -10.53 -7.17
N ARG A 195 -8.49 -10.78 -8.43
CA ARG A 195 -9.83 -11.24 -8.84
C ARG A 195 -9.93 -12.72 -9.17
N VAL A 196 -8.87 -13.49 -9.00
CA VAL A 196 -8.96 -14.95 -9.17
C VAL A 196 -9.91 -15.54 -8.13
N GLU A 197 -10.47 -16.71 -8.42
CA GLU A 197 -11.24 -17.47 -7.42
C GLU A 197 -10.40 -17.73 -6.18
N ARG A 198 -10.96 -17.43 -5.01
CA ARG A 198 -10.27 -17.58 -3.72
C ARG A 198 -11.20 -18.19 -2.67
N ASN A 199 -10.60 -18.77 -1.64
CA ASN A 199 -11.31 -19.29 -0.49
C ASN A 199 -11.73 -18.14 0.49
N PRO A 200 -12.49 -18.45 1.55
CA PRO A 200 -12.89 -17.45 2.55
C PRO A 200 -11.73 -16.76 3.31
N GLN A 201 -10.51 -17.31 3.23
CA GLN A 201 -9.29 -16.71 3.78
C GLN A 201 -8.49 -15.92 2.73
N ASP A 202 -9.11 -15.54 1.63
CA ASP A 202 -8.53 -14.77 0.50
C ASP A 202 -7.37 -15.47 -0.22
N LYS A 203 -7.22 -16.79 -0.06
CA LYS A 203 -6.20 -17.57 -0.76
C LYS A 203 -6.72 -18.05 -2.12
N PRO A 204 -5.99 -17.81 -3.23
CA PRO A 204 -6.35 -18.32 -4.54
C PRO A 204 -6.59 -19.84 -4.54
N LEU A 205 -7.68 -20.29 -5.16
CA LEU A 205 -7.97 -21.72 -5.33
C LEU A 205 -7.00 -22.35 -6.35
N THR A 206 -6.68 -21.62 -7.41
CA THR A 206 -5.60 -21.96 -8.34
C THR A 206 -4.39 -21.10 -7.99
N PRO A 207 -3.26 -21.67 -7.59
CA PRO A 207 -2.09 -20.91 -7.17
C PRO A 207 -1.59 -19.95 -8.26
N VAL A 208 -1.41 -18.67 -7.92
CA VAL A 208 -0.69 -17.72 -8.76
C VAL A 208 0.76 -17.76 -8.33
N VAL A 209 1.61 -18.34 -9.16
CA VAL A 209 3.01 -18.61 -8.85
C VAL A 209 3.91 -17.48 -9.35
N VAL A 210 4.85 -17.07 -8.52
CA VAL A 210 6.00 -16.25 -8.90
C VAL A 210 7.07 -17.21 -9.46
N ASN A 211 7.11 -17.34 -10.78
CA ASN A 211 8.03 -18.24 -11.45
C ASN A 211 9.49 -17.83 -11.24
N LYS A 212 9.73 -16.51 -11.28
CA LYS A 212 11.06 -15.94 -11.11
C LYS A 212 10.99 -14.49 -10.66
N VAL A 213 11.95 -14.10 -9.79
CA VAL A 213 12.22 -12.69 -9.49
C VAL A 213 13.58 -12.31 -10.06
N THR A 214 13.61 -11.28 -10.91
CA THR A 214 14.84 -10.78 -11.53
C THR A 214 15.11 -9.35 -11.08
N ILE A 215 16.34 -9.07 -10.67
CA ILE A 215 16.80 -7.72 -10.34
C ILE A 215 17.59 -7.16 -11.53
N VAL A 216 17.11 -6.04 -12.07
CA VAL A 216 17.77 -5.32 -13.16
C VAL A 216 18.46 -4.09 -12.57
N PRO A 217 19.79 -4.01 -12.61
CA PRO A 217 20.53 -2.84 -12.12
C PRO A 217 20.12 -1.55 -12.84
N VAL A 218 20.33 -0.42 -12.17
CA VAL A 218 20.08 0.91 -12.77
C VAL A 218 20.86 1.06 -14.07
N GLY A 219 20.19 1.55 -15.11
CA GLY A 219 20.81 1.76 -16.43
C GLY A 219 20.94 0.52 -17.32
N GLN A 220 20.58 -0.66 -16.83
CA GLN A 220 20.54 -1.85 -17.65
C GLN A 220 19.17 -2.01 -18.35
N PRO A 221 19.14 -2.55 -19.58
CA PRO A 221 17.90 -2.80 -20.30
C PRO A 221 17.07 -3.89 -19.60
N ILE A 222 15.76 -3.71 -19.58
CA ILE A 222 14.83 -4.73 -19.09
C ILE A 222 14.81 -5.89 -20.10
N PRO A 223 15.07 -7.14 -19.66
CA PRO A 223 15.00 -8.30 -20.55
C PRO A 223 13.56 -8.52 -21.05
N PRO A 224 13.38 -9.10 -22.24
CA PRO A 224 12.05 -9.40 -22.75
C PRO A 224 11.26 -10.29 -21.80
N GLU A 225 9.94 -10.14 -21.81
CA GLU A 225 9.08 -10.99 -21.00
C GLU A 225 9.20 -12.46 -21.46
N PRO A 226 9.30 -13.42 -20.51
CA PRO A 226 9.28 -14.83 -20.87
C PRO A 226 7.97 -15.15 -21.60
N THR A 227 8.05 -15.91 -22.69
CA THR A 227 6.85 -16.46 -23.31
C THR A 227 6.22 -17.44 -22.33
N VAL A 228 5.10 -17.04 -21.74
CA VAL A 228 4.27 -17.97 -20.95
C VAL A 228 3.70 -19.01 -21.92
N PRO A 229 3.95 -20.30 -21.75
CA PRO A 229 3.26 -21.31 -22.54
C PRO A 229 1.76 -21.10 -22.37
N ALA A 230 1.02 -21.03 -23.45
CA ALA A 230 -0.44 -20.98 -23.37
C ALA A 230 -0.93 -22.12 -22.47
N PRO A 231 -1.88 -21.87 -21.54
CA PRO A 231 -2.42 -22.93 -20.72
C PRO A 231 -2.87 -24.07 -21.64
N ALA A 232 -2.37 -25.28 -21.36
CA ALA A 232 -2.76 -26.45 -22.14
C ALA A 232 -4.29 -26.50 -22.18
N ALA A 233 -4.86 -26.40 -23.37
CA ALA A 233 -6.30 -26.48 -23.56
C ALA A 233 -6.78 -27.77 -22.88
N THR A 234 -7.52 -27.62 -21.80
CA THR A 234 -8.20 -28.74 -21.15
C THR A 234 -9.10 -29.34 -22.20
N ALA A 235 -8.74 -30.55 -22.66
CA ALA A 235 -9.61 -31.31 -23.56
C ALA A 235 -11.01 -31.41 -22.92
N PRO A 236 -12.09 -31.21 -23.68
CA PRO A 236 -13.43 -31.34 -23.15
C PRO A 236 -13.58 -32.77 -22.59
N LYS A 237 -14.00 -32.89 -21.32
CA LYS A 237 -14.41 -34.17 -20.75
C LYS A 237 -15.53 -34.69 -21.62
N ALA A 238 -15.30 -35.82 -22.32
CA ALA A 238 -16.36 -36.58 -22.98
C ALA A 238 -17.40 -36.96 -21.93
N GLN A 239 -18.66 -36.62 -22.22
CA GLN A 239 -19.84 -37.05 -21.45
C GLN A 239 -20.08 -38.52 -21.65
#